data_567314d73e0ec44f9751bfcddb623379
#
_entry.id   567314d73e0ec44f9751bfcddb623379
#
_cell.length_a   1.000
_cell.length_b   1.000
_cell.length_c   1.000
_cell.angle_alpha   90.00
_cell.angle_beta   90.00
_cell.angle_gamma   90.00
#
_symmetry.space_group_name_H-M   'P 1'
#
loop_
_entity.id
_entity.type
_entity.pdbx_description
1 polymer ?
#
loop_
_entity_poly.entity_id
_entity_poly.type
_entity_poly.pdbx_seq_one_letter_code
_entity_poly.pdbx_strand_id
1 'polypeptide(L)'
;MATIVVQTEVNSTVEKVWEVVSNIDNEPRFWKGTKEVKTLSKEGNIIKREITIAFRDQKCLQEIQLKPKEEIKARFTKGILDGTKIIMLIPKNNNVVLKTTWDIKLSGKMNMFTAIIKNHIKSGTEQAMKSIKEEIEK
;
A
#
# COMPACT_ATOMS: atom_id res chain seq x y z
N MET A 1 0.87 18.01 3.86
CA MET A 1 0.76 16.60 3.47
C MET A 1 0.81 15.72 4.72
N ALA A 2 0.02 14.68 4.79
CA ALA A 2 0.00 13.79 5.94
C ALA A 2 0.97 12.62 5.73
N THR A 3 1.80 12.33 6.73
CA THR A 3 2.73 11.22 6.71
C THR A 3 2.29 10.16 7.71
N ILE A 4 2.21 8.92 7.26
CA ILE A 4 1.82 7.78 8.08
C ILE A 4 2.90 6.71 7.93
N VAL A 5 3.39 6.20 9.05
CA VAL A 5 4.40 5.14 9.06
C VAL A 5 3.90 4.02 9.96
N VAL A 6 3.81 2.82 9.41
CA VAL A 6 3.44 1.61 10.17
C VAL A 6 4.43 0.52 9.81
N GLN A 7 4.95 -0.16 10.82
CA GLN A 7 5.86 -1.26 10.58
C GLN A 7 5.54 -2.44 11.50
N THR A 8 5.90 -3.63 11.02
CA THR A 8 5.76 -4.87 11.79
C THR A 8 6.92 -5.79 11.44
N GLU A 9 7.36 -6.57 12.41
CA GLU A 9 8.39 -7.58 12.17
C GLU A 9 7.72 -8.90 11.82
N VAL A 10 8.11 -9.47 10.68
CA VAL A 10 7.55 -10.72 10.16
C VAL A 10 8.60 -11.82 10.33
N ASN A 11 8.23 -12.90 11.00
CA ASN A 11 9.10 -14.04 11.22
C ASN A 11 9.07 -14.96 9.99
N SER A 12 9.79 -14.55 8.96
CA SER A 12 9.88 -15.28 7.70
C SER A 12 11.05 -14.75 6.87
N THR A 13 11.22 -15.30 5.66
CA THR A 13 12.26 -14.89 4.73
C THR A 13 11.78 -13.74 3.83
N VAL A 14 12.74 -12.99 3.27
CA VAL A 14 12.44 -11.92 2.31
C VAL A 14 11.65 -12.48 1.12
N GLU A 15 12.01 -13.68 0.65
CA GLU A 15 11.34 -14.34 -0.48
C GLU A 15 9.86 -14.58 -0.21
N LYS A 16 9.52 -15.11 0.96
CA LYS A 16 8.13 -15.37 1.33
C LYS A 16 7.33 -14.09 1.52
N VAL A 17 7.93 -13.09 2.17
CA VAL A 17 7.27 -11.80 2.35
C VAL A 17 7.00 -11.16 1.00
N TRP A 18 8.01 -11.15 0.11
CA TRP A 18 7.86 -10.60 -1.22
C TRP A 18 6.78 -11.28 -2.03
N GLU A 19 6.72 -12.61 -1.97
CA GLU A 19 5.70 -13.39 -2.69
C GLU A 19 4.28 -12.94 -2.35
N VAL A 20 4.02 -12.64 -1.08
CA VAL A 20 2.70 -12.18 -0.63
C VAL A 20 2.44 -10.73 -1.02
N VAL A 21 3.39 -9.83 -0.70
CA VAL A 21 3.15 -8.39 -0.90
C VAL A 21 3.24 -7.95 -2.36
N SER A 22 4.01 -8.66 -3.19
CA SER A 22 4.16 -8.31 -4.61
C SER A 22 2.96 -8.74 -5.45
N ASN A 23 2.09 -9.57 -4.91
CA ASN A 23 0.83 -9.91 -5.57
C ASN A 23 -0.16 -8.77 -5.35
N ILE A 24 0.07 -7.66 -6.07
CA ILE A 24 -0.69 -6.42 -5.87
C ILE A 24 -2.15 -6.53 -6.31
N ASP A 25 -2.48 -7.48 -7.18
CA ASP A 25 -3.88 -7.71 -7.58
C ASP A 25 -4.70 -8.29 -6.43
N ASN A 26 -4.04 -8.86 -5.43
CA ASN A 26 -4.67 -9.42 -4.23
C ASN A 26 -4.78 -8.39 -3.09
N GLU A 27 -4.41 -7.15 -3.34
CA GLU A 27 -4.40 -6.09 -2.33
C GLU A 27 -5.73 -5.93 -1.58
N PRO A 28 -6.91 -6.00 -2.23
CA PRO A 28 -8.18 -5.87 -1.51
C PRO A 28 -8.40 -6.91 -0.41
N ARG A 29 -7.72 -8.03 -0.46
CA ARG A 29 -7.80 -9.07 0.57
C ARG A 29 -7.27 -8.57 1.92
N PHE A 30 -6.19 -7.78 1.89
CA PHE A 30 -5.51 -7.30 3.09
C PHE A 30 -5.85 -5.85 3.41
N TRP A 31 -5.99 -5.03 2.39
CA TRP A 31 -6.17 -3.58 2.50
C TRP A 31 -7.65 -3.24 2.35
N LYS A 32 -8.35 -3.08 3.48
CA LYS A 32 -9.80 -2.82 3.47
C LYS A 32 -10.15 -1.46 2.87
N GLY A 33 -9.19 -0.54 2.80
CA GLY A 33 -9.39 0.75 2.14
C GLY A 33 -9.39 0.67 0.61
N THR A 34 -8.96 -0.45 0.03
CA THR A 34 -8.94 -0.69 -1.42
C THR A 34 -9.97 -1.77 -1.74
N LYS A 35 -11.05 -1.40 -2.43
CA LYS A 35 -12.14 -2.32 -2.77
C LYS A 35 -11.85 -3.13 -4.02
N GLU A 36 -11.29 -2.48 -5.05
CA GLU A 36 -11.00 -3.12 -6.33
C GLU A 36 -9.71 -2.58 -6.92
N VAL A 37 -9.03 -3.43 -7.68
CA VAL A 37 -7.85 -3.05 -8.45
C VAL A 37 -8.02 -3.54 -9.88
N LYS A 38 -7.63 -2.70 -10.85
CA LYS A 38 -7.70 -3.04 -12.26
C LYS A 38 -6.41 -2.62 -12.94
N THR A 39 -5.63 -3.59 -13.40
CA THR A 39 -4.39 -3.31 -14.12
C THR A 39 -4.72 -2.78 -15.51
N LEU A 40 -4.18 -1.61 -15.86
CA LEU A 40 -4.35 -0.99 -17.16
C LEU A 40 -3.20 -1.31 -18.09
N SER A 41 -1.97 -1.33 -17.58
CA SER A 41 -0.79 -1.72 -18.35
C SER A 41 0.31 -2.22 -17.42
N LYS A 42 1.20 -3.04 -17.98
CA LYS A 42 2.34 -3.57 -17.24
C LYS A 42 3.54 -3.64 -18.19
N GLU A 43 4.61 -2.92 -17.85
CA GLU A 43 5.86 -2.95 -18.58
C GLU A 43 7.01 -3.22 -17.61
N GLY A 44 7.50 -4.47 -17.59
CA GLY A 44 8.51 -4.89 -16.63
C GLY A 44 8.01 -4.73 -15.21
N ASN A 45 8.70 -3.91 -14.43
CA ASN A 45 8.38 -3.66 -13.02
C ASN A 45 7.53 -2.40 -12.81
N ILE A 46 6.99 -1.82 -13.90
CA ILE A 46 6.13 -0.65 -13.83
C ILE A 46 4.71 -1.05 -14.21
N ILE A 47 3.78 -0.80 -13.31
CA ILE A 47 2.38 -1.17 -13.47
C ILE A 47 1.52 0.06 -13.32
N LYS A 48 0.66 0.31 -14.31
CA LYS A 48 -0.36 1.38 -14.22
C LYS A 48 -1.69 0.72 -13.96
N ARG A 49 -2.42 1.20 -12.98
CA ARG A 49 -3.70 0.61 -12.60
C ARG A 49 -4.69 1.64 -12.10
N GLU A 50 -5.96 1.24 -12.11
CA GLU A 50 -7.04 1.98 -11.49
C GLU A 50 -7.44 1.22 -10.22
N ILE A 51 -7.60 1.95 -9.12
CA ILE A 51 -8.13 1.38 -7.89
C ILE A 51 -9.41 2.08 -7.51
N THR A 52 -10.29 1.34 -6.82
CA THR A 52 -11.47 1.91 -6.19
C THR A 52 -11.22 1.87 -4.68
N ILE A 53 -11.20 3.05 -4.05
CA ILE A 53 -11.00 3.13 -2.61
C ILE A 53 -12.34 3.09 -1.87
N ALA A 54 -12.32 2.61 -0.61
CA ALA A 54 -13.52 2.50 0.20
C ALA A 54 -14.16 3.86 0.49
N PHE A 55 -13.34 4.91 0.58
CA PHE A 55 -13.83 6.25 0.80
C PHE A 55 -14.66 6.73 -0.39
N ARG A 56 -16.00 6.78 -0.21
CA ARG A 56 -16.97 7.24 -1.22
C ARG A 56 -16.88 6.52 -2.57
N ASP A 57 -16.33 5.28 -2.59
CA ASP A 57 -16.15 4.51 -3.83
C ASP A 57 -15.41 5.30 -4.92
N GLN A 58 -14.47 6.15 -4.51
CA GLN A 58 -13.70 6.98 -5.43
C GLN A 58 -12.68 6.14 -6.19
N LYS A 59 -12.49 6.48 -7.47
CA LYS A 59 -11.49 5.84 -8.31
C LYS A 59 -10.25 6.70 -8.38
N CYS A 60 -9.10 6.03 -8.29
CA CYS A 60 -7.79 6.68 -8.38
C CYS A 60 -6.93 5.93 -9.38
N LEU A 61 -6.09 6.66 -10.10
CA LEU A 61 -5.07 6.05 -10.93
C LEU A 61 -3.75 6.00 -10.16
N GLN A 62 -3.06 4.89 -10.30
CA GLN A 62 -1.75 4.67 -9.67
C GLN A 62 -0.72 4.21 -10.68
N GLU A 63 0.52 4.61 -10.44
CA GLU A 63 1.68 4.02 -11.09
C GLU A 63 2.47 3.30 -10.01
N ILE A 64 2.69 2.00 -10.20
CA ILE A 64 3.41 1.18 -9.24
C ILE A 64 4.75 0.78 -9.81
N GLN A 65 5.80 0.96 -9.02
CA GLN A 65 7.15 0.52 -9.36
C GLN A 65 7.55 -0.57 -8.37
N LEU A 66 7.90 -1.74 -8.89
CA LEU A 66 8.38 -2.86 -8.10
C LEU A 66 9.90 -2.90 -8.12
N LYS A 67 10.50 -2.99 -6.93
CA LYS A 67 11.92 -3.34 -6.77
C LYS A 67 11.93 -4.70 -6.08
N PRO A 68 12.13 -5.79 -6.83
CA PRO A 68 11.99 -7.15 -6.28
C PRO A 68 12.72 -7.36 -4.96
N LYS A 69 11.98 -7.85 -3.96
CA LYS A 69 12.44 -8.17 -2.62
C LYS A 69 12.86 -6.95 -1.78
N GLU A 70 12.67 -5.74 -2.29
CA GLU A 70 13.06 -4.51 -1.60
C GLU A 70 11.92 -3.57 -1.34
N GLU A 71 11.15 -3.22 -2.39
CA GLU A 71 10.21 -2.12 -2.27
C GLU A 71 9.08 -2.17 -3.30
N ILE A 72 7.91 -1.72 -2.88
CA ILE A 72 6.78 -1.44 -3.76
C ILE A 72 6.41 0.02 -3.57
N LYS A 73 6.56 0.83 -4.61
CA LYS A 73 6.21 2.24 -4.57
C LYS A 73 4.97 2.49 -5.42
N ALA A 74 3.90 2.97 -4.79
CA ALA A 74 2.67 3.35 -5.47
C ALA A 74 2.56 4.88 -5.44
N ARG A 75 2.44 5.49 -6.62
CA ARG A 75 2.23 6.92 -6.76
C ARG A 75 0.83 7.15 -7.30
N PHE A 76 0.06 7.99 -6.61
CA PHE A 76 -1.27 8.38 -7.07
C PHE A 76 -1.11 9.46 -8.14
N THR A 77 -1.55 9.15 -9.36
CA THR A 77 -1.38 10.04 -10.51
C THR A 77 -2.64 10.83 -10.85
N LYS A 78 -3.81 10.34 -10.44
CA LYS A 78 -5.07 11.02 -10.66
C LYS A 78 -6.12 10.52 -9.68
N GLY A 79 -6.97 11.41 -9.20
CA GLY A 79 -8.07 11.09 -8.32
C GLY A 79 -8.06 11.93 -7.06
N ILE A 80 -8.87 11.54 -6.08
CA ILE A 80 -9.04 12.27 -4.82
C ILE A 80 -7.80 12.21 -3.92
N LEU A 81 -6.99 11.15 -4.05
CA LEU A 81 -5.74 11.03 -3.31
C LEU A 81 -4.57 11.50 -4.16
N ASP A 82 -3.65 12.22 -3.53
CA ASP A 82 -2.41 12.70 -4.13
C ASP A 82 -1.25 12.31 -3.21
N GLY A 83 -0.15 11.84 -3.78
CA GLY A 83 1.04 11.46 -3.05
C GLY A 83 1.47 10.03 -3.31
N THR A 84 2.11 9.41 -2.30
CA THR A 84 2.75 8.10 -2.44
C THR A 84 2.45 7.17 -1.28
N LYS A 85 2.54 5.87 -1.58
CA LYS A 85 2.53 4.79 -0.60
C LYS A 85 3.71 3.89 -0.92
N ILE A 86 4.60 3.67 0.04
CA ILE A 86 5.79 2.84 -0.16
C ILE A 86 5.79 1.71 0.85
N ILE A 87 5.91 0.48 0.36
CA ILE A 87 6.07 -0.72 1.19
C ILE A 87 7.50 -1.19 1.04
N MET A 88 8.24 -1.26 2.15
CA MET A 88 9.63 -1.67 2.17
C MET A 88 9.82 -2.97 2.94
N LEU A 89 10.69 -3.84 2.43
CA LEU A 89 11.11 -5.07 3.09
C LEU A 89 12.53 -4.86 3.60
N ILE A 90 12.71 -4.83 4.91
CA ILE A 90 14.01 -4.55 5.54
C ILE A 90 14.47 -5.81 6.28
N PRO A 91 15.52 -6.48 5.79
CA PRO A 91 16.06 -7.65 6.48
C PRO A 91 16.54 -7.27 7.88
N LYS A 92 16.21 -8.10 8.88
CA LYS A 92 16.64 -7.90 10.25
C LYS A 92 16.90 -9.25 10.90
N ASN A 93 18.17 -9.63 11.06
CA ASN A 93 18.56 -10.95 11.54
C ASN A 93 17.91 -12.03 10.65
N ASN A 94 17.13 -12.93 11.23
CA ASN A 94 16.43 -13.98 10.48
C ASN A 94 15.00 -13.58 10.12
N ASN A 95 14.61 -12.34 10.38
CA ASN A 95 13.28 -11.83 10.14
C ASN A 95 13.29 -10.71 9.10
N VAL A 96 12.11 -10.20 8.78
CA VAL A 96 11.92 -9.05 7.87
C VAL A 96 11.06 -8.01 8.58
N VAL A 97 11.52 -6.76 8.59
CA VAL A 97 10.68 -5.65 9.00
C VAL A 97 9.93 -5.18 7.75
N LEU A 98 8.62 -5.31 7.79
CA LEU A 98 7.74 -4.79 6.74
C LEU A 98 7.28 -3.40 7.16
N LYS A 99 7.59 -2.39 6.33
CA LYS A 99 7.32 -0.99 6.67
C LYS A 99 6.52 -0.32 5.56
N THR A 100 5.40 0.29 5.91
CA THR A 100 4.58 1.06 4.97
C THR A 100 4.62 2.53 5.35
N THR A 101 4.98 3.37 4.38
CA THR A 101 5.01 4.83 4.55
C THR A 101 4.06 5.46 3.53
N TRP A 102 3.15 6.29 4.04
CA TRP A 102 2.25 7.08 3.21
C TRP A 102 2.64 8.56 3.34
N ASP A 103 2.73 9.24 2.20
CA ASP A 103 2.82 10.70 2.14
C ASP A 103 1.70 11.15 1.23
N ILE A 104 0.58 11.58 1.81
CA ILE A 104 -0.66 11.81 1.06
C ILE A 104 -1.41 13.05 1.52
N LYS A 105 -2.25 13.54 0.61
CA LYS A 105 -3.28 14.53 0.89
C LYS A 105 -4.48 14.24 -0.01
N LEU A 106 -5.64 14.78 0.36
CA LEU A 106 -6.80 14.78 -0.50
C LEU A 106 -6.68 15.95 -1.48
N SER A 107 -7.07 15.71 -2.73
CA SER A 107 -6.95 16.69 -3.80
C SER A 107 -8.05 17.75 -3.75
N GLY A 108 -7.71 18.95 -4.23
CA GLY A 108 -8.69 20.03 -4.43
C GLY A 108 -9.41 20.45 -3.15
N LYS A 109 -10.71 20.61 -3.25
CA LYS A 109 -11.55 21.07 -2.13
C LYS A 109 -11.59 20.10 -0.97
N MET A 110 -11.28 18.83 -1.21
CA MET A 110 -11.28 17.79 -0.18
C MET A 110 -10.04 17.84 0.71
N ASN A 111 -9.05 18.67 0.37
CA ASN A 111 -7.80 18.77 1.15
C ASN A 111 -8.05 19.10 2.64
N MET A 112 -9.11 19.80 2.95
CA MET A 112 -9.47 20.13 4.35
C MET A 112 -9.79 18.89 5.18
N PHE A 113 -10.12 17.76 4.54
CA PHE A 113 -10.44 16.51 5.23
C PHE A 113 -9.25 15.57 5.37
N THR A 114 -8.05 16.00 4.96
CA THR A 114 -6.84 15.15 5.01
C THR A 114 -6.57 14.61 6.42
N ALA A 115 -6.74 15.42 7.46
CA ALA A 115 -6.50 14.98 8.83
C ALA A 115 -7.46 13.86 9.26
N ILE A 116 -8.70 13.89 8.77
CA ILE A 116 -9.71 12.88 9.09
C ILE A 116 -9.35 11.56 8.39
N ILE A 117 -9.05 11.62 7.08
CA ILE A 117 -8.72 10.42 6.32
C ILE A 117 -7.41 9.78 6.78
N LYS A 118 -6.48 10.60 7.30
CA LYS A 118 -5.23 10.12 7.86
C LYS A 118 -5.45 9.03 8.91
N ASN A 119 -6.38 9.26 9.83
CA ASN A 119 -6.67 8.30 10.89
C ASN A 119 -7.25 7.00 10.34
N HIS A 120 -8.12 7.09 9.33
CA HIS A 120 -8.69 5.91 8.68
C HIS A 120 -7.62 5.11 7.94
N ILE A 121 -6.72 5.79 7.24
CA ILE A 121 -5.63 5.14 6.50
C ILE A 121 -4.65 4.48 7.47
N LYS A 122 -4.33 5.15 8.56
CA LYS A 122 -3.44 4.58 9.59
C LYS A 122 -4.02 3.29 10.16
N SER A 123 -5.28 3.33 10.57
CA SER A 123 -5.99 2.16 11.12
C SER A 123 -6.06 1.03 10.09
N GLY A 124 -6.42 1.35 8.85
CA GLY A 124 -6.47 0.36 7.76
C GLY A 124 -5.11 -0.23 7.46
N THR A 125 -4.04 0.57 7.55
CA THR A 125 -2.68 0.10 7.33
C THR A 125 -2.25 -0.84 8.45
N GLU A 126 -2.56 -0.52 9.69
CA GLU A 126 -2.25 -1.39 10.83
C GLU A 126 -2.96 -2.74 10.70
N GLN A 127 -4.22 -2.75 10.28
CA GLN A 127 -4.97 -3.98 10.03
C GLN A 127 -4.37 -4.78 8.88
N ALA A 128 -4.01 -4.11 7.79
CA ALA A 128 -3.41 -4.76 6.62
C ALA A 128 -2.08 -5.42 6.98
N MET A 129 -1.22 -4.71 7.69
CA MET A 129 0.09 -5.21 8.11
C MET A 129 -0.05 -6.44 9.01
N LYS A 130 -1.03 -6.41 9.92
CA LYS A 130 -1.33 -7.55 10.79
C LYS A 130 -1.80 -8.75 9.98
N SER A 131 -2.71 -8.53 9.04
CA SER A 131 -3.26 -9.61 8.19
C SER A 131 -2.19 -10.23 7.30
N ILE A 132 -1.31 -9.40 6.74
CA ILE A 132 -0.19 -9.86 5.91
C ILE A 132 0.77 -10.71 6.75
N LYS A 133 1.12 -10.24 7.95
CA LYS A 133 1.98 -10.97 8.87
C LYS A 133 1.39 -12.33 9.22
N GLU A 134 0.10 -12.38 9.55
CA GLU A 134 -0.58 -13.63 9.89
C GLU A 134 -0.58 -14.61 8.71
N GLU A 135 -0.79 -14.11 7.49
CA GLU A 135 -0.78 -14.95 6.29
C GLU A 135 0.59 -15.54 6.03
N ILE A 136 1.65 -14.76 6.20
CA ILE A 136 3.03 -15.21 5.96
C ILE A 136 3.49 -16.20 7.01
N GLU A 137 3.15 -15.96 8.28
CA GLU A 137 3.61 -16.78 9.42
C GLU A 137 2.73 -18.01 9.65
N LYS A 138 1.71 -18.17 8.87
CA LYS A 138 0.73 -19.26 8.96
C LYS A 138 1.35 -20.66 8.84
#